data_e5175370e40f24d614401dcd096504fa
#
_entry.id   e5175370e40f24d614401dcd096504fa
#
_cell.length_a   1.000
_cell.length_b   1.000
_cell.length_c   1.000
_cell.angle_alpha   90.00
_cell.angle_beta   90.00
_cell.angle_gamma   90.00
#
_symmetry.space_group_name_H-M   'P 1'
#
loop_
_entity.id
_entity.type
_entity.pdbx_description
1 polymer ?
#
loop_
_entity_poly.entity_id
_entity_poly.type
_entity_poly.pdbx_seq_one_letter_code
_entity_poly.pdbx_strand_id
1 'polypeptide(L)'
;CVTTSDDPQERLTVMDLVKNACQERIYPVGRLDRNTTGVLLLTNDGDLASKLTHPSFKKKKIYHVWLDKNVSIEDMEKIANGLELEDGEIHADAISYASEDDKSQVGIEIHSGRNRIVRRIFESLGYHVVKLDRVYFAGLTKKNLGRGKWRYLNEREVNALRMGAFE
;
A
#
# COMPACT_ATOMS: atom_id res chain seq x y z
N CYS A 1 -4.62 14.70 -2.10
CA CYS A 1 -3.17 14.64 -2.36
C CYS A 1 -2.86 13.45 -3.27
N VAL A 2 -2.05 13.64 -4.30
CA VAL A 2 -1.66 12.58 -5.25
C VAL A 2 -0.18 12.22 -5.07
N THR A 3 0.17 10.95 -5.35
CA THR A 3 1.51 10.41 -5.14
C THR A 3 2.39 10.58 -6.38
N THR A 4 2.57 11.80 -6.83
CA THR A 4 3.45 12.14 -7.95
C THR A 4 4.26 13.38 -7.62
N SER A 5 5.38 13.56 -8.31
CA SER A 5 6.19 14.77 -8.17
C SER A 5 5.66 15.92 -9.03
N ASP A 6 4.82 15.61 -10.00
CA ASP A 6 4.24 16.63 -10.90
C ASP A 6 2.85 16.16 -11.32
N ASP A 7 1.85 17.04 -11.14
CA ASP A 7 0.47 16.75 -11.49
C ASP A 7 -0.01 17.73 -12.56
N PRO A 8 -0.37 17.27 -13.77
CA PRO A 8 -0.87 18.14 -14.83
C PRO A 8 -2.14 18.90 -14.46
N GLN A 9 -2.91 18.42 -13.48
CA GLN A 9 -4.12 19.07 -12.99
C GLN A 9 -3.85 20.03 -11.82
N GLU A 10 -2.59 20.23 -11.48
CA GLU A 10 -2.16 21.11 -10.38
C GLU A 10 -2.79 20.80 -9.02
N ARG A 11 -3.16 19.52 -8.80
CA ARG A 11 -3.65 19.09 -7.49
C ARG A 11 -2.49 19.04 -6.49
N LEU A 12 -2.82 19.16 -5.20
CA LEU A 12 -1.84 19.02 -4.13
C LEU A 12 -1.17 17.66 -4.23
N THR A 13 0.15 17.61 -4.35
CA THR A 13 0.92 16.37 -4.47
C THR A 13 1.56 16.01 -3.14
N VAL A 14 2.04 14.75 -3.04
CA VAL A 14 2.80 14.29 -1.87
C VAL A 14 4.08 15.11 -1.69
N MET A 15 4.62 15.70 -2.75
CA MET A 15 5.82 16.53 -2.69
C MET A 15 5.57 17.81 -1.89
N ASP A 16 4.35 18.33 -1.90
CA ASP A 16 3.99 19.50 -1.09
C ASP A 16 4.06 19.20 0.41
N LEU A 17 3.81 17.96 0.80
CA LEU A 17 3.87 17.54 2.19
C LEU A 17 5.30 17.43 2.73
N VAL A 18 6.29 17.22 1.85
CA VAL A 18 7.68 16.96 2.22
C VAL A 18 8.65 18.01 1.69
N LYS A 19 8.14 19.14 1.19
CA LYS A 19 8.97 20.18 0.55
C LYS A 19 10.09 20.72 1.43
N ASN A 20 9.93 20.68 2.74
CA ASN A 20 10.93 21.14 3.69
C ASN A 20 11.77 20.02 4.31
N ALA A 21 11.60 18.78 3.86
CA ALA A 21 12.29 17.63 4.45
C ALA A 21 13.79 17.63 4.16
N CYS A 22 14.18 17.99 2.94
CA CYS A 22 15.58 18.04 2.50
C CYS A 22 15.71 18.93 1.27
N GLN A 23 16.96 19.22 0.89
CA GLN A 23 17.25 20.01 -0.30
C GLN A 23 17.36 19.17 -1.56
N GLU A 24 17.64 17.87 -1.41
CA GLU A 24 17.77 16.95 -2.53
C GLU A 24 16.41 16.69 -3.16
N ARG A 25 16.44 16.41 -4.45
CA ARG A 25 15.24 15.95 -5.15
C ARG A 25 14.91 14.53 -4.70
N ILE A 26 13.69 14.31 -4.25
CA ILE A 26 13.20 13.01 -3.79
C ILE A 26 12.03 12.53 -4.63
N TYR A 27 11.83 11.22 -4.67
CA TYR A 27 10.81 10.55 -5.46
C TYR A 27 10.00 9.61 -4.60
N PRO A 28 8.68 9.52 -4.81
CA PRO A 28 7.90 8.48 -4.16
C PRO A 28 8.28 7.10 -4.74
N VAL A 29 8.35 6.11 -3.88
CA VAL A 29 8.56 4.72 -4.27
C VAL A 29 7.18 4.11 -4.53
N GLY A 30 6.82 4.00 -5.82
CA GLY A 30 5.50 3.56 -6.23
C GLY A 30 4.42 4.61 -5.98
N ARG A 31 3.20 4.14 -5.94
CA ARG A 31 2.02 5.01 -5.88
C ARG A 31 1.00 4.45 -4.92
N LEU A 32 0.25 5.37 -4.31
CA LEU A 32 -1.03 5.06 -3.69
C LEU A 32 -2.13 5.69 -4.56
N ASP A 33 -3.25 5.00 -4.72
CA ASP A 33 -4.41 5.58 -5.39
C ASP A 33 -4.86 6.83 -4.65
N ARG A 34 -5.46 7.77 -5.37
CA ARG A 34 -5.90 9.05 -4.79
C ARG A 34 -6.75 8.88 -3.54
N ASN A 35 -7.60 7.84 -3.51
CA ASN A 35 -8.51 7.55 -2.40
C ASN A 35 -7.94 6.52 -1.41
N THR A 36 -6.63 6.24 -1.48
CA THR A 36 -5.95 5.33 -0.58
C THR A 36 -5.02 6.14 0.32
N THR A 37 -5.07 5.87 1.62
CA THR A 37 -4.13 6.44 2.59
C THR A 37 -3.03 5.44 2.90
N GLY A 38 -2.03 5.86 3.67
CA GLY A 38 -1.08 4.92 4.23
C GLY A 38 0.38 5.27 4.03
N VAL A 39 1.21 4.28 4.31
CA VAL A 39 2.67 4.37 4.24
C VAL A 39 3.12 4.61 2.81
N LEU A 40 3.92 5.64 2.62
CA LEU A 40 4.58 5.93 1.35
C LEU A 40 6.04 6.23 1.61
N LEU A 41 6.92 5.52 0.92
CA LEU A 41 8.36 5.72 0.99
C LEU A 41 8.79 6.72 -0.08
N LEU A 42 9.65 7.67 0.30
CA LEU A 42 10.29 8.59 -0.63
C LEU A 42 11.81 8.48 -0.50
N THR A 43 12.53 8.64 -1.59
CA THR A 43 13.99 8.52 -1.62
C THR A 43 14.59 9.45 -2.67
N ASN A 44 15.84 9.86 -2.45
CA ASN A 44 16.65 10.52 -3.48
C ASN A 44 17.45 9.52 -4.32
N ASP A 45 17.41 8.24 -3.95
CA ASP A 45 18.12 7.17 -4.65
C ASP A 45 17.22 6.56 -5.74
N GLY A 46 17.40 7.05 -6.97
CA GLY A 46 16.60 6.61 -8.11
C GLY A 46 16.76 5.12 -8.42
N ASP A 47 17.96 4.58 -8.22
CA ASP A 47 18.22 3.15 -8.46
C ASP A 47 17.47 2.29 -7.44
N LEU A 48 17.48 2.69 -6.17
CA LEU A 48 16.72 2.00 -5.14
C LEU A 48 15.21 2.09 -5.39
N ALA A 49 14.73 3.27 -5.80
CA ALA A 49 13.32 3.45 -6.15
C ALA A 49 12.90 2.52 -7.29
N SER A 50 13.70 2.46 -8.35
CA SER A 50 13.45 1.58 -9.49
C SER A 50 13.45 0.11 -9.09
N LYS A 51 14.39 -0.28 -8.25
CA LYS A 51 14.50 -1.65 -7.74
C LYS A 51 13.27 -2.02 -6.92
N LEU A 52 12.84 -1.16 -6.01
CA LEU A 52 11.71 -1.42 -5.11
C LEU A 52 10.36 -1.40 -5.84
N THR A 53 10.26 -0.76 -6.99
CA THR A 53 9.03 -0.73 -7.78
C THR A 53 8.98 -1.77 -8.87
N HIS A 54 10.08 -2.46 -9.14
CA HIS A 54 10.12 -3.47 -10.20
C HIS A 54 9.21 -4.67 -9.86
N PRO A 55 8.45 -5.21 -10.85
CA PRO A 55 7.52 -6.33 -10.59
C PRO A 55 8.17 -7.59 -10.03
N SER A 56 9.47 -7.83 -10.29
CA SER A 56 10.19 -8.98 -9.74
C SER A 56 10.45 -8.85 -8.25
N PHE A 57 10.35 -7.65 -7.70
CA PHE A 57 10.49 -7.39 -6.27
C PHE A 57 9.14 -7.57 -5.58
N LYS A 58 8.93 -8.73 -4.97
CA LYS A 58 7.68 -9.10 -4.31
C LYS A 58 7.66 -8.55 -2.88
N LYS A 59 7.41 -7.24 -2.76
CA LYS A 59 7.33 -6.54 -1.48
C LYS A 59 6.00 -6.87 -0.81
N LYS A 60 6.07 -7.28 0.44
CA LYS A 60 4.87 -7.47 1.25
C LYS A 60 4.23 -6.12 1.58
N LYS A 61 2.92 -6.06 1.39
CA LYS A 61 2.08 -4.92 1.76
C LYS A 61 0.92 -5.43 2.59
N ILE A 62 0.52 -4.66 3.59
CA ILE A 62 -0.65 -4.97 4.38
C ILE A 62 -1.59 -3.77 4.33
N TYR A 63 -2.85 -4.04 4.06
CA TYR A 63 -3.91 -3.02 3.99
C TYR A 63 -4.97 -3.30 5.02
N HIS A 64 -5.46 -2.24 5.64
CA HIS A 64 -6.70 -2.24 6.38
C HIS A 64 -7.79 -1.78 5.43
N VAL A 65 -8.83 -2.57 5.26
CA VAL A 65 -9.89 -2.34 4.29
C VAL A 65 -11.22 -2.20 5.02
N TRP A 66 -11.95 -1.13 4.76
CA TRP A 66 -13.32 -0.93 5.25
C TRP A 66 -14.26 -1.14 4.09
N LEU A 67 -15.22 -2.06 4.24
CA LEU A 67 -16.15 -2.46 3.20
C LEU A 67 -17.56 -2.01 3.55
N ASP A 68 -18.42 -1.97 2.55
CA ASP A 68 -19.79 -1.50 2.70
C ASP A 68 -20.74 -2.47 3.42
N LYS A 69 -20.28 -3.70 3.64
CA LYS A 69 -21.04 -4.75 4.33
C LYS A 69 -20.09 -5.78 4.92
N ASN A 70 -20.63 -6.62 5.79
CA ASN A 70 -19.83 -7.71 6.40
C ASN A 70 -19.33 -8.66 5.35
N VAL A 71 -18.08 -9.08 5.50
CA VAL A 71 -17.44 -10.05 4.59
C VAL A 71 -17.68 -11.44 5.14
N SER A 72 -18.22 -12.33 4.32
CA SER A 72 -18.47 -13.71 4.71
C SER A 72 -17.16 -14.50 4.83
N ILE A 73 -17.16 -15.52 5.66
CA ILE A 73 -16.02 -16.44 5.79
C ILE A 73 -15.75 -17.13 4.45
N GLU A 74 -16.79 -17.47 3.69
CA GLU A 74 -16.65 -18.06 2.36
C GLU A 74 -15.86 -17.18 1.42
N ASP A 75 -16.17 -15.86 1.41
CA ASP A 75 -15.44 -14.90 0.58
C ASP A 75 -14.02 -14.69 1.08
N MET A 76 -13.79 -14.69 2.39
CA MET A 76 -12.44 -14.66 2.97
C MET A 76 -11.60 -15.85 2.47
N GLU A 77 -12.19 -17.03 2.43
CA GLU A 77 -11.52 -18.24 1.93
C GLU A 77 -11.22 -18.15 0.44
N LYS A 78 -12.15 -17.62 -0.35
CA LYS A 78 -11.92 -17.39 -1.79
C LYS A 78 -10.74 -16.48 -2.04
N ILE A 79 -10.62 -15.40 -1.28
CA ILE A 79 -9.50 -14.47 -1.39
C ILE A 79 -8.17 -15.14 -1.02
N ALA A 80 -8.19 -15.97 0.02
CA ALA A 80 -6.99 -16.69 0.46
C ALA A 80 -6.57 -17.77 -0.54
N ASN A 81 -7.52 -18.44 -1.18
CA ASN A 81 -7.26 -19.57 -2.06
C ASN A 81 -7.05 -19.20 -3.52
N GLY A 82 -7.56 -18.06 -3.94
CA GLY A 82 -7.37 -17.54 -5.29
C GLY A 82 -8.65 -17.17 -6.00
N LEU A 83 -8.60 -16.06 -6.71
CA LEU A 83 -9.68 -15.51 -7.54
C LEU A 83 -9.16 -15.29 -8.94
N GLU A 84 -10.02 -15.51 -9.94
CA GLU A 84 -9.74 -15.12 -11.32
C GLU A 84 -10.22 -13.69 -11.56
N LEU A 85 -9.29 -12.79 -11.91
CA LEU A 85 -9.58 -11.45 -12.37
C LEU A 85 -9.29 -11.38 -13.88
N GLU A 86 -9.65 -10.27 -14.51
CA GLU A 86 -9.43 -10.09 -15.96
C GLU A 86 -7.97 -10.25 -16.37
N ASP A 87 -7.05 -9.84 -15.51
CA ASP A 87 -5.61 -9.87 -15.77
C ASP A 87 -4.90 -11.05 -15.07
N GLY A 88 -5.64 -12.07 -14.68
CA GLY A 88 -5.10 -13.30 -14.12
C GLY A 88 -5.52 -13.60 -12.70
N GLU A 89 -5.06 -14.74 -12.20
CA GLU A 89 -5.33 -15.19 -10.86
C GLU A 89 -4.62 -14.34 -9.82
N ILE A 90 -5.27 -14.15 -8.67
CA ILE A 90 -4.71 -13.46 -7.52
C ILE A 90 -5.18 -14.13 -6.24
N HIS A 91 -4.30 -14.19 -5.25
CA HIS A 91 -4.65 -14.61 -3.90
C HIS A 91 -3.96 -13.72 -2.88
N ALA A 92 -4.54 -13.61 -1.71
CA ALA A 92 -3.89 -12.93 -0.59
C ALA A 92 -2.90 -13.88 0.07
N ASP A 93 -1.78 -13.34 0.55
CA ASP A 93 -0.81 -14.12 1.35
C ASP A 93 -1.38 -14.39 2.75
N ALA A 94 -2.18 -13.46 3.26
CA ALA A 94 -2.94 -13.64 4.49
C ALA A 94 -4.16 -12.70 4.46
N ILE A 95 -5.22 -13.11 5.12
CA ILE A 95 -6.42 -12.28 5.27
C ILE A 95 -7.10 -12.63 6.59
N SER A 96 -7.57 -11.60 7.30
CA SER A 96 -8.27 -11.79 8.57
C SER A 96 -9.20 -10.60 8.81
N TYR A 97 -10.16 -10.77 9.71
CA TYR A 97 -10.96 -9.64 10.16
C TYR A 97 -10.07 -8.71 11.01
N ALA A 98 -10.15 -7.43 10.73
CA ALA A 98 -9.35 -6.42 11.43
C ALA A 98 -9.99 -5.98 12.74
N SER A 99 -11.27 -6.30 12.95
CA SER A 99 -12.02 -5.97 14.16
C SER A 99 -12.84 -7.18 14.60
N GLU A 100 -12.89 -7.43 15.91
CA GLU A 100 -13.74 -8.49 16.47
C GLU A 100 -15.23 -8.12 16.38
N ASP A 101 -15.51 -6.82 16.43
CA ASP A 101 -16.88 -6.30 16.50
C ASP A 101 -17.45 -5.87 15.14
N ASP A 102 -16.61 -5.78 14.11
CA ASP A 102 -17.04 -5.28 12.81
C ASP A 102 -16.47 -6.13 11.68
N LYS A 103 -17.28 -7.05 11.16
CA LYS A 103 -16.89 -7.96 10.09
C LYS A 103 -16.76 -7.28 8.72
N SER A 104 -17.07 -5.99 8.62
CA SER A 104 -16.84 -5.20 7.41
C SER A 104 -15.42 -4.64 7.33
N GLN A 105 -14.61 -4.83 8.37
CA GLN A 105 -13.21 -4.43 8.38
C GLN A 105 -12.30 -5.64 8.26
N VAL A 106 -11.39 -5.60 7.30
CA VAL A 106 -10.51 -6.73 6.95
C VAL A 106 -9.08 -6.24 6.84
N GLY A 107 -8.15 -7.06 7.33
CA GLY A 107 -6.72 -6.90 7.07
C GLY A 107 -6.30 -7.88 5.99
N ILE A 108 -5.65 -7.40 4.94
CA ILE A 108 -5.18 -8.22 3.83
C ILE A 108 -3.69 -8.00 3.59
N GLU A 109 -2.94 -9.10 3.50
CA GLU A 109 -1.53 -9.10 3.15
C GLU A 109 -1.38 -9.59 1.72
N ILE A 110 -0.66 -8.82 0.91
CA ILE A 110 -0.50 -9.12 -0.50
C ILE A 110 0.86 -8.60 -0.99
N HIS A 111 1.46 -9.27 -1.95
CA HIS A 111 2.74 -8.84 -2.55
C HIS A 111 2.59 -8.36 -3.99
N SER A 112 1.41 -8.47 -4.58
CA SER A 112 1.15 -8.00 -5.95
C SER A 112 1.19 -6.47 -6.05
N GLY A 113 1.76 -5.97 -7.14
CA GLY A 113 1.75 -4.56 -7.47
C GLY A 113 0.76 -4.20 -8.58
N ARG A 114 -0.15 -5.12 -8.94
CA ARG A 114 -1.13 -4.84 -9.99
C ARG A 114 -2.02 -3.67 -9.62
N ASN A 115 -2.43 -2.91 -10.64
CA ASN A 115 -3.20 -1.69 -10.46
C ASN A 115 -4.51 -1.96 -9.71
N ARG A 116 -4.76 -1.19 -8.64
CA ARG A 116 -5.97 -1.22 -7.83
C ARG A 116 -6.34 -2.64 -7.35
N ILE A 117 -5.33 -3.47 -7.09
CA ILE A 117 -5.55 -4.91 -6.88
C ILE A 117 -6.47 -5.22 -5.68
N VAL A 118 -6.29 -4.54 -4.55
CA VAL A 118 -7.12 -4.79 -3.36
C VAL A 118 -8.58 -4.41 -3.64
N ARG A 119 -8.81 -3.27 -4.28
CA ARG A 119 -10.16 -2.83 -4.64
C ARG A 119 -10.83 -3.81 -5.59
N ARG A 120 -10.10 -4.28 -6.60
CA ARG A 120 -10.65 -5.23 -7.59
C ARG A 120 -10.97 -6.59 -6.99
N ILE A 121 -10.16 -7.06 -6.03
CA ILE A 121 -10.42 -8.30 -5.32
C ILE A 121 -11.81 -8.24 -4.65
N PHE A 122 -12.06 -7.21 -3.86
CA PHE A 122 -13.33 -7.08 -3.15
C PHE A 122 -14.50 -6.76 -4.07
N GLU A 123 -14.29 -5.93 -5.09
CA GLU A 123 -15.32 -5.60 -6.08
C GLU A 123 -15.75 -6.83 -6.86
N SER A 124 -14.85 -7.75 -7.17
CA SER A 124 -15.16 -9.00 -7.89
C SER A 124 -16.11 -9.90 -7.11
N LEU A 125 -16.15 -9.74 -5.79
CA LEU A 125 -17.03 -10.51 -4.90
C LEU A 125 -18.29 -9.72 -4.50
N GLY A 126 -18.50 -8.54 -5.09
CA GLY A 126 -19.69 -7.74 -4.85
C GLY A 126 -19.59 -6.75 -3.70
N TYR A 127 -18.41 -6.49 -3.19
CA TYR A 127 -18.20 -5.50 -2.13
C TYR A 127 -17.74 -4.16 -2.72
N HIS A 128 -18.06 -3.09 -2.01
CA HIS A 128 -17.51 -1.76 -2.31
C HIS A 128 -16.52 -1.38 -1.21
N VAL A 129 -15.33 -0.95 -1.60
CA VAL A 129 -14.30 -0.50 -0.65
C VAL A 129 -14.60 0.95 -0.27
N VAL A 130 -14.98 1.15 0.99
CA VAL A 130 -15.29 2.47 1.54
C VAL A 130 -14.02 3.24 1.88
N LYS A 131 -13.04 2.54 2.48
CA LYS A 131 -11.77 3.13 2.89
C LYS A 131 -10.67 2.09 2.75
N LEU A 132 -9.50 2.53 2.32
CA LEU A 132 -8.33 1.67 2.13
C LEU A 132 -7.11 2.37 2.69
N ASP A 133 -6.38 1.69 3.57
CA ASP A 133 -5.22 2.25 4.27
C ASP A 133 -4.06 1.25 4.22
N ARG A 134 -2.95 1.63 3.59
CA ARG A 134 -1.76 0.78 3.58
C ARG A 134 -0.99 0.99 4.88
N VAL A 135 -1.02 -0.02 5.73
CA VAL A 135 -0.43 0.05 7.08
C VAL A 135 0.97 -0.54 7.16
N TYR A 136 1.39 -1.27 6.12
CA TYR A 136 2.71 -1.89 6.07
C TYR A 136 3.21 -1.91 4.62
N PHE A 137 4.47 -1.54 4.42
CA PHE A 137 5.12 -1.59 3.11
C PHE A 137 6.60 -1.90 3.30
N ALA A 138 7.05 -3.06 2.77
CA ALA A 138 8.48 -3.41 2.73
C ALA A 138 9.19 -3.24 4.09
N GLY A 139 8.59 -3.70 5.16
CA GLY A 139 9.15 -3.61 6.51
C GLY A 139 8.84 -2.31 7.26
N LEU A 140 8.18 -1.36 6.60
CA LEU A 140 7.89 -0.05 7.17
C LEU A 140 6.44 0.08 7.60
N THR A 141 6.22 0.72 8.75
CA THR A 141 4.88 1.03 9.26
C THR A 141 4.77 2.54 9.53
N LYS A 142 3.55 3.01 9.75
CA LYS A 142 3.31 4.41 10.12
C LYS A 142 3.05 4.60 11.61
N LYS A 143 3.53 3.69 12.42
CA LYS A 143 3.39 3.76 13.88
C LYS A 143 3.96 5.09 14.39
N ASN A 144 3.18 5.79 15.21
CA ASN A 144 3.52 7.10 15.77
C ASN A 144 3.73 8.20 14.74
N LEU A 145 3.24 8.03 13.51
CA LEU A 145 3.34 9.02 12.44
C LEU A 145 1.95 9.42 11.98
N GLY A 146 1.55 10.64 12.26
CA GLY A 146 0.23 11.16 11.87
C GLY A 146 0.09 11.36 10.38
N ARG A 147 -1.16 11.45 9.91
CA ARG A 147 -1.48 11.71 8.51
C ARG A 147 -0.85 13.01 8.04
N GLY A 148 -0.25 12.99 6.86
CA GLY A 148 0.45 14.13 6.28
C GLY A 148 1.80 14.42 6.90
N LYS A 149 2.23 13.62 7.86
CA LYS A 149 3.52 13.76 8.53
C LYS A 149 4.54 12.82 7.92
N TRP A 150 5.82 13.15 8.11
CA TRP A 150 6.93 12.37 7.59
C TRP A 150 8.01 12.25 8.65
N ARG A 151 8.88 11.25 8.48
CA ARG A 151 10.10 11.07 9.26
C ARG A 151 11.20 10.52 8.37
N TYR A 152 12.43 10.71 8.78
CA TYR A 152 13.55 10.03 8.17
C TYR A 152 13.57 8.57 8.61
N LEU A 153 14.03 7.70 7.72
CA LEU A 153 14.34 6.32 8.09
C LEU A 153 15.67 6.31 8.85
N ASN A 154 15.78 5.39 9.81
CA ASN A 154 17.05 5.17 10.48
C ASN A 154 17.97 4.31 9.60
N GLU A 155 19.24 4.22 9.98
CA GLU A 155 20.25 3.47 9.22
C GLU A 155 19.87 2.00 9.04
N ARG A 156 19.30 1.37 10.05
CA ARG A 156 18.86 -0.02 10.01
C ARG A 156 17.79 -0.24 8.96
N GLU A 157 16.81 0.66 8.92
CA GLU A 157 15.73 0.61 7.93
C GLU A 157 16.26 0.79 6.50
N VAL A 158 17.16 1.74 6.31
CA VAL A 158 17.78 1.99 4.99
C VAL A 158 18.59 0.78 4.54
N ASN A 159 19.38 0.19 5.42
CA ASN A 159 20.18 -0.99 5.09
C ASN A 159 19.29 -2.19 4.75
N ALA A 160 18.20 -2.39 5.48
CA ALA A 160 17.27 -3.47 5.19
C ALA A 160 16.66 -3.34 3.79
N LEU A 161 16.29 -2.12 3.40
CA LEU A 161 15.74 -1.86 2.05
C LEU A 161 16.79 -2.14 0.96
N ARG A 162 18.03 -1.69 1.16
CA ARG A 162 19.12 -1.90 0.20
C ARG A 162 19.46 -3.37 0.03
N MET A 163 19.42 -4.13 1.11
CA MET A 163 19.73 -5.55 1.11
C MET A 163 18.55 -6.43 0.70
N GLY A 164 17.37 -5.86 0.56
CA GLY A 164 16.15 -6.63 0.30
C GLY A 164 15.70 -7.47 1.50
N ALA A 165 16.19 -7.17 2.69
CA ALA A 165 15.89 -7.90 3.93
C ALA A 165 14.70 -7.26 4.67
N PHE A 166 13.57 -7.18 3.98
CA PHE A 166 12.33 -6.60 4.52
C PHE A 166 11.19 -7.59 4.36
N GLU A 167 10.46 -7.81 5.42
CA GLU A 167 9.25 -8.62 5.42
C GLU A 167 8.11 -7.99 6.19
#